data_456753e69de5648c9f3e913abb7e372e
#
_entry.id   456753e69de5648c9f3e913abb7e372e
#
_cell.length_a   1.000
_cell.length_b   1.000
_cell.length_c   1.000
_cell.angle_alpha   90.00
_cell.angle_beta   90.00
_cell.angle_gamma   90.00
#
_symmetry.space_group_name_H-M   'P 1'
#
loop_
_entity.id
_entity.type
_entity.pdbx_description
1 polymer ?
#
loop_
_entity_poly.entity_id
_entity_poly.type
_entity_poly.pdbx_seq_one_letter_code
_entity_poly.pdbx_strand_id
1 'polypeptide(L)'
;MVLRVIPDYTTRHAALKRGEVDIAYFLAAEDIRRTPGFMVKATLPSTHWLYFLDQWDPKSPWHDRRVRLAANYAIDRHAINRALTRGLSRITWSIVHSTFDLYWQPPPYPYDATQARQLLVEAGYPNGFDAGTLFCDVQATTLAEALVNDLKAIGVRTQLRPLERAAFFNGLAEKKLKNVVHVFAAAFGNAATRLEGVAVSGGTYAYGGYPDLDGLFRDQAAEPDPMKREVLMHRMQQLIYDRAMFAPIFDHAFLSGVGPRVEESGLGLIPGWGFSAPYEDVRLKTK
;
A
#
# COMPACT_ATOMS: atom_id res chain seq x y z
N MET A 1 15.98 24.58 12.99
CA MET A 1 14.99 23.47 13.22
C MET A 1 15.60 22.47 14.18
N VAL A 2 14.80 21.86 15.07
CA VAL A 2 15.22 20.81 16.02
C VAL A 2 14.33 19.59 15.80
N LEU A 3 14.91 18.42 15.56
CA LEU A 3 14.21 17.15 15.48
C LEU A 3 14.31 16.44 16.83
N ARG A 4 13.16 16.06 17.41
CA ARG A 4 13.07 15.32 18.67
C ARG A 4 12.48 13.95 18.42
N VAL A 5 13.17 12.90 18.88
CA VAL A 5 12.62 11.53 18.89
C VAL A 5 11.76 11.36 20.14
N ILE A 6 10.45 11.18 19.95
CA ILE A 6 9.48 10.93 21.01
C ILE A 6 8.71 9.65 20.63
N PRO A 7 9.18 8.46 21.04
CA PRO A 7 8.61 7.18 20.59
C PRO A 7 7.17 6.95 21.05
N ASP A 8 6.87 7.35 22.29
CA ASP A 8 5.53 7.15 22.87
C ASP A 8 4.51 8.12 22.25
N TYR A 9 3.38 7.55 21.81
CA TYR A 9 2.30 8.28 21.15
C TYR A 9 1.71 9.38 22.04
N THR A 10 1.37 9.03 23.28
CA THR A 10 0.70 9.95 24.21
C THR A 10 1.59 11.14 24.57
N THR A 11 2.86 10.86 24.80
CA THR A 11 3.88 11.89 25.06
C THR A 11 4.07 12.80 23.86
N ARG A 12 4.09 12.25 22.65
CA ARG A 12 4.25 13.02 21.41
C ARG A 12 3.02 13.95 21.17
N HIS A 13 1.80 13.42 21.37
CA HIS A 13 0.58 14.21 21.28
C HIS A 13 0.55 15.34 22.35
N ALA A 14 0.91 15.01 23.60
CA ALA A 14 0.99 16.00 24.67
C ALA A 14 2.04 17.10 24.40
N ALA A 15 3.20 16.76 23.85
CA ALA A 15 4.24 17.73 23.47
C ALA A 15 3.75 18.71 22.40
N LEU A 16 2.99 18.20 21.40
CA LEU A 16 2.34 19.06 20.40
C LEU A 16 1.33 20.01 21.05
N LYS A 17 0.45 19.50 21.92
CA LYS A 17 -0.56 20.31 22.61
C LYS A 17 0.02 21.40 23.49
N ARG A 18 1.15 21.14 24.15
CA ARG A 18 1.84 22.14 24.98
C ARG A 18 2.73 23.11 24.18
N GLY A 19 2.84 22.91 22.85
CA GLY A 19 3.69 23.73 21.99
C GLY A 19 5.19 23.50 22.20
N GLU A 20 5.57 22.36 22.81
CA GLU A 20 6.97 21.92 22.93
C GLU A 20 7.56 21.48 21.60
N VAL A 21 6.67 21.04 20.69
CA VAL A 21 6.96 20.78 19.27
C VAL A 21 5.88 21.45 18.40
N ASP A 22 6.26 21.89 17.22
CA ASP A 22 5.37 22.58 16.29
C ASP A 22 4.69 21.61 15.32
N ILE A 23 5.35 20.50 15.03
CA ILE A 23 4.85 19.43 14.14
C ILE A 23 5.09 18.10 14.83
N ALA A 24 4.09 17.22 14.84
CA ALA A 24 4.22 15.86 15.35
C ALA A 24 3.69 14.85 14.34
N TYR A 25 4.54 13.88 13.99
CA TYR A 25 4.22 12.82 13.02
C TYR A 25 3.48 11.66 13.66
N PHE A 26 2.72 10.91 12.84
CA PHE A 26 2.01 9.68 13.23
C PHE A 26 1.06 9.88 14.41
N LEU A 27 0.19 10.88 14.31
CA LEU A 27 -0.88 11.14 15.25
C LEU A 27 -2.24 10.77 14.65
N ALA A 28 -3.18 10.36 15.50
CA ALA A 28 -4.56 10.13 15.07
C ALA A 28 -5.24 11.47 14.74
N ALA A 29 -5.96 11.50 13.61
CA ALA A 29 -6.66 12.71 13.16
C ALA A 29 -7.64 13.25 14.21
N GLU A 30 -8.28 12.36 14.97
CA GLU A 30 -9.27 12.70 15.98
C GLU A 30 -8.67 13.47 17.15
N ASP A 31 -7.52 13.06 17.61
CA ASP A 31 -6.82 13.73 18.71
C ASP A 31 -6.35 15.12 18.31
N ILE A 32 -5.89 15.28 17.06
CA ILE A 32 -5.48 16.59 16.55
C ILE A 32 -6.69 17.52 16.40
N ARG A 33 -7.77 17.05 15.78
CA ARG A 33 -9.00 17.85 15.52
C ARG A 33 -9.69 18.34 16.79
N ARG A 34 -9.57 17.61 17.90
CA ARG A 34 -10.11 18.01 19.21
C ARG A 34 -9.34 19.17 19.87
N THR A 35 -8.19 19.55 19.29
CA THR A 35 -7.37 20.63 19.85
C THR A 35 -7.52 21.88 18.98
N PRO A 36 -8.13 22.97 19.50
CA PRO A 36 -8.34 24.19 18.72
C PRO A 36 -7.04 24.78 18.16
N GLY A 37 -7.07 25.20 16.90
CA GLY A 37 -5.93 25.80 16.21
C GLY A 37 -4.92 24.81 15.64
N PHE A 38 -5.10 23.51 15.84
CA PHE A 38 -4.26 22.49 15.24
C PHE A 38 -4.84 21.97 13.93
N MET A 39 -3.96 21.61 12.99
CA MET A 39 -4.34 21.07 11.69
C MET A 39 -3.85 19.63 11.54
N VAL A 40 -4.67 18.81 10.90
CA VAL A 40 -4.25 17.49 10.41
C VAL A 40 -3.70 17.66 9.00
N LYS A 41 -2.47 17.24 8.80
CA LYS A 41 -1.88 17.10 7.48
C LYS A 41 -1.72 15.61 7.17
N ALA A 42 -2.13 15.21 5.97
CA ALA A 42 -1.96 13.85 5.46
C ALA A 42 -0.94 13.87 4.33
N THR A 43 0.04 12.96 4.40
CA THR A 43 0.96 12.65 3.31
C THR A 43 0.74 11.20 2.89
N LEU A 44 1.04 10.86 1.64
CA LEU A 44 0.83 9.51 1.09
C LEU A 44 2.19 8.87 0.74
N PRO A 45 2.97 8.42 1.73
CA PRO A 45 4.35 7.99 1.50
C PRO A 45 4.49 6.54 1.07
N SER A 46 3.41 5.76 0.99
CA SER A 46 3.49 4.34 0.64
C SER A 46 2.21 3.81 0.03
N THR A 47 2.35 2.85 -0.88
CA THR A 47 1.26 2.05 -1.43
C THR A 47 1.19 0.70 -0.72
N HIS A 48 -0.01 0.23 -0.39
CA HIS A 48 -0.28 -1.03 0.29
C HIS A 48 -1.08 -1.98 -0.59
N TRP A 49 -0.73 -3.29 -0.59
CA TRP A 49 -1.43 -4.33 -1.36
C TRP A 49 -1.27 -5.73 -0.74
N LEU A 50 -2.16 -6.65 -1.11
CA LEU A 50 -1.93 -8.09 -0.94
C LEU A 50 -1.14 -8.62 -2.14
N TYR A 51 -0.17 -9.48 -1.88
CA TYR A 51 0.58 -10.21 -2.88
C TYR A 51 0.35 -11.71 -2.70
N PHE A 52 -0.15 -12.36 -3.73
CA PHE A 52 -0.41 -13.79 -3.79
C PHE A 52 0.86 -14.52 -4.22
N LEU A 53 1.69 -14.93 -3.26
CA LEU A 53 3.01 -15.49 -3.54
C LEU A 53 2.94 -16.81 -4.29
N ASP A 54 1.96 -17.65 -3.96
CA ASP A 54 1.77 -18.97 -4.54
C ASP A 54 0.97 -18.94 -5.87
N GLN A 55 0.73 -17.78 -6.47
CA GLN A 55 0.04 -17.70 -7.77
C GLN A 55 0.77 -18.42 -8.91
N TRP A 56 2.03 -18.77 -8.69
CA TRP A 56 2.89 -19.47 -9.63
C TRP A 56 2.84 -20.99 -9.49
N ASP A 57 2.29 -21.52 -8.38
CA ASP A 57 2.13 -22.95 -8.15
C ASP A 57 0.76 -23.43 -8.68
N PRO A 58 0.72 -24.30 -9.72
CA PRO A 58 -0.56 -24.82 -10.25
C PRO A 58 -1.42 -25.57 -9.23
N LYS A 59 -0.87 -26.00 -8.10
CA LYS A 59 -1.58 -26.68 -7.02
C LYS A 59 -2.23 -25.70 -6.03
N SER A 60 -1.80 -24.44 -6.05
CA SER A 60 -2.35 -23.43 -5.16
C SER A 60 -3.68 -22.88 -5.69
N PRO A 61 -4.69 -22.66 -4.83
CA PRO A 61 -5.88 -21.92 -5.21
C PRO A 61 -5.60 -20.54 -5.80
N TRP A 62 -4.52 -19.90 -5.35
CA TRP A 62 -4.09 -18.58 -5.85
C TRP A 62 -3.58 -18.60 -7.29
N HIS A 63 -3.29 -19.78 -7.87
CA HIS A 63 -2.95 -19.91 -9.30
C HIS A 63 -4.11 -19.50 -10.21
N ASP A 64 -5.34 -19.79 -9.80
CA ASP A 64 -6.53 -19.38 -10.55
C ASP A 64 -6.76 -17.88 -10.43
N ARG A 65 -6.78 -17.18 -11.58
CA ARG A 65 -7.06 -15.75 -11.64
C ARG A 65 -8.40 -15.38 -10.99
N ARG A 66 -9.43 -16.24 -11.09
CA ARG A 66 -10.76 -15.99 -10.51
C ARG A 66 -10.70 -15.89 -8.99
N VAL A 67 -9.87 -16.70 -8.35
CA VAL A 67 -9.63 -16.66 -6.90
C VAL A 67 -8.96 -15.33 -6.50
N ARG A 68 -7.95 -14.87 -7.24
CA ARG A 68 -7.30 -13.58 -6.98
C ARG A 68 -8.23 -12.40 -7.24
N LEU A 69 -9.08 -12.50 -8.26
CA LEU A 69 -10.10 -11.51 -8.55
C LEU A 69 -11.18 -11.48 -7.46
N ALA A 70 -11.59 -12.64 -6.93
CA ALA A 70 -12.51 -12.74 -5.80
C ALA A 70 -11.95 -12.00 -4.56
N ALA A 71 -10.65 -12.16 -4.27
CA ALA A 71 -9.99 -11.39 -3.20
C ALA A 71 -10.06 -9.88 -3.45
N ASN A 72 -9.89 -9.43 -4.71
CA ASN A 72 -10.01 -8.01 -5.06
C ASN A 72 -11.42 -7.45 -4.82
N TYR A 73 -12.48 -8.20 -5.15
CA TYR A 73 -13.87 -7.81 -4.91
C TYR A 73 -14.27 -7.92 -3.42
N ALA A 74 -13.61 -8.79 -2.65
CA ALA A 74 -13.92 -8.99 -1.24
C ALA A 74 -13.45 -7.86 -0.33
N ILE A 75 -12.43 -7.09 -0.73
CA ILE A 75 -11.83 -6.06 0.11
C ILE A 75 -12.66 -4.78 0.06
N ASP A 76 -13.30 -4.42 1.19
CA ASP A 76 -13.94 -3.10 1.36
C ASP A 76 -12.92 -2.02 1.67
N ARG A 77 -12.26 -1.54 0.62
CA ARG A 77 -11.25 -0.48 0.70
C ARG A 77 -11.77 0.79 1.32
N HIS A 78 -13.04 1.11 1.09
CA HIS A 78 -13.68 2.32 1.65
C HIS A 78 -13.90 2.18 3.15
N ALA A 79 -14.41 1.05 3.64
CA ALA A 79 -14.59 0.80 5.07
C ALA A 79 -13.25 0.80 5.80
N ILE A 80 -12.25 0.09 5.26
CA ILE A 80 -10.89 0.04 5.81
C ILE A 80 -10.30 1.46 5.88
N ASN A 81 -10.39 2.23 4.80
CA ASN A 81 -9.87 3.60 4.74
C ASN A 81 -10.55 4.50 5.79
N ARG A 82 -11.89 4.44 5.91
CA ARG A 82 -12.61 5.19 6.94
C ARG A 82 -12.18 4.80 8.37
N ALA A 83 -12.03 3.51 8.61
CA ALA A 83 -11.67 3.00 9.94
C ALA A 83 -10.24 3.39 10.35
N LEU A 84 -9.26 3.22 9.46
CA LEU A 84 -7.84 3.37 9.79
C LEU A 84 -7.31 4.80 9.63
N THR A 85 -7.78 5.52 8.60
CA THR A 85 -7.24 6.86 8.26
C THR A 85 -8.30 7.93 8.12
N ARG A 86 -9.53 7.65 8.56
CA ARG A 86 -10.67 8.59 8.46
C ARG A 86 -10.95 9.03 7.01
N GLY A 87 -10.68 8.16 6.04
CA GLY A 87 -10.87 8.45 4.62
C GLY A 87 -9.76 9.27 3.99
N LEU A 88 -8.65 9.50 4.69
CA LEU A 88 -7.56 10.37 4.21
C LEU A 88 -6.54 9.64 3.33
N SER A 89 -6.55 8.29 3.29
CA SER A 89 -5.79 7.53 2.31
C SER A 89 -6.45 7.59 0.94
N ARG A 90 -5.66 7.50 -0.11
CA ARG A 90 -6.14 7.43 -1.50
C ARG A 90 -6.33 5.97 -1.88
N ILE A 91 -7.57 5.54 -2.11
CA ILE A 91 -7.83 4.20 -2.62
C ILE A 91 -7.18 4.04 -3.98
N THR A 92 -6.51 2.90 -4.19
CA THR A 92 -5.87 2.58 -5.47
C THR A 92 -6.10 1.13 -5.86
N TRP A 93 -6.04 0.86 -7.16
CA TRP A 93 -6.08 -0.47 -7.77
C TRP A 93 -4.77 -0.78 -8.52
N SER A 94 -3.72 0.00 -8.21
CA SER A 94 -2.36 -0.16 -8.70
C SER A 94 -1.39 -0.40 -7.56
N ILE A 95 -0.34 -1.19 -7.80
CA ILE A 95 0.82 -1.30 -6.92
C ILE A 95 1.84 -0.17 -7.17
N VAL A 96 1.68 0.54 -8.28
CA VAL A 96 2.46 1.73 -8.59
C VAL A 96 1.82 2.92 -7.88
N HIS A 97 2.64 3.71 -7.18
CA HIS A 97 2.15 4.87 -6.45
C HIS A 97 1.63 5.94 -7.42
N SER A 98 0.52 6.57 -7.07
CA SER A 98 -0.19 7.51 -7.95
C SER A 98 0.56 8.81 -8.27
N THR A 99 1.66 9.08 -7.56
CA THR A 99 2.52 10.25 -7.83
C THR A 99 3.73 9.91 -8.69
N PHE A 100 3.91 8.65 -9.06
CA PHE A 100 5.00 8.27 -9.95
C PHE A 100 4.71 8.67 -11.38
N ASP A 101 5.73 9.15 -12.06
CA ASP A 101 5.68 9.26 -13.51
C ASP A 101 5.37 7.90 -14.14
N LEU A 102 4.67 7.90 -15.27
CA LEU A 102 4.23 6.70 -15.99
C LEU A 102 3.22 5.84 -15.17
N TYR A 103 2.54 6.45 -14.17
CA TYR A 103 1.43 5.82 -13.49
C TYR A 103 0.26 5.64 -14.44
N TRP A 104 -0.27 4.43 -14.53
CA TRP A 104 -1.53 4.14 -15.21
C TRP A 104 -2.65 4.05 -14.17
N GLN A 105 -3.75 4.77 -14.40
CA GLN A 105 -4.95 4.73 -13.54
C GLN A 105 -5.80 3.51 -13.90
N PRO A 106 -5.82 2.42 -13.08
CA PRO A 106 -6.69 1.29 -13.34
C PRO A 106 -8.15 1.64 -13.08
N PRO A 107 -9.09 0.95 -13.77
CA PRO A 107 -10.48 0.99 -13.36
C PRO A 107 -10.67 0.37 -11.97
N PRO A 108 -11.70 0.78 -11.22
CA PRO A 108 -11.92 0.26 -9.88
C PRO A 108 -12.40 -1.20 -9.88
N TYR A 109 -11.96 -1.96 -8.88
CA TYR A 109 -12.68 -3.16 -8.42
C TYR A 109 -13.65 -2.71 -7.32
N PRO A 110 -14.98 -2.67 -7.57
CA PRO A 110 -15.94 -2.33 -6.52
C PRO A 110 -15.94 -3.42 -5.44
N TYR A 111 -16.22 -3.05 -4.20
CA TYR A 111 -16.50 -4.03 -3.17
C TYR A 111 -17.79 -4.77 -3.50
N ASP A 112 -17.71 -6.07 -3.72
CA ASP A 112 -18.85 -6.94 -3.99
C ASP A 112 -18.56 -8.36 -3.48
N ALA A 113 -18.98 -8.61 -2.24
CA ALA A 113 -18.82 -9.93 -1.61
C ALA A 113 -19.67 -11.02 -2.31
N THR A 114 -20.73 -10.67 -3.02
CA THR A 114 -21.56 -11.63 -3.78
C THR A 114 -20.82 -12.07 -5.02
N GLN A 115 -20.32 -11.12 -5.80
CA GLN A 115 -19.48 -11.39 -6.98
C GLN A 115 -18.22 -12.18 -6.58
N ALA A 116 -17.60 -11.83 -5.44
CA ALA A 116 -16.43 -12.55 -4.95
C ALA A 116 -16.73 -14.03 -4.65
N ARG A 117 -17.86 -14.33 -3.98
CA ARG A 117 -18.28 -15.71 -3.73
C ARG A 117 -18.63 -16.46 -5.02
N GLN A 118 -19.28 -15.80 -5.97
CA GLN A 118 -19.56 -16.41 -7.26
C GLN A 118 -18.28 -16.82 -7.99
N LEU A 119 -17.27 -15.96 -8.03
CA LEU A 119 -15.96 -16.28 -8.62
C LEU A 119 -15.27 -17.47 -7.94
N LEU A 120 -15.41 -17.61 -6.62
CA LEU A 120 -14.92 -18.78 -5.91
C LEU A 120 -15.67 -20.06 -6.28
N VAL A 121 -17.00 -20.00 -6.42
CA VAL A 121 -17.81 -21.14 -6.93
C VAL A 121 -17.34 -21.56 -8.31
N GLU A 122 -17.19 -20.63 -9.23
CA GLU A 122 -16.73 -20.87 -10.60
C GLU A 122 -15.30 -21.44 -10.65
N ALA A 123 -14.46 -21.08 -9.66
CA ALA A 123 -13.10 -21.61 -9.49
C ALA A 123 -13.06 -23.00 -8.81
N GLY A 124 -14.21 -23.55 -8.38
CA GLY A 124 -14.30 -24.85 -7.73
C GLY A 124 -14.26 -24.81 -6.20
N TYR A 125 -14.41 -23.63 -5.58
CA TYR A 125 -14.37 -23.42 -4.13
C TYR A 125 -15.70 -22.92 -3.56
N PRO A 126 -16.83 -23.62 -3.73
CA PRO A 126 -18.15 -23.15 -3.29
C PRO A 126 -18.26 -22.91 -1.77
N ASN A 127 -17.44 -23.59 -0.97
CA ASN A 127 -17.38 -23.44 0.49
C ASN A 127 -16.14 -22.66 0.94
N GLY A 128 -15.48 -21.97 0.01
CA GLY A 128 -14.19 -21.36 0.26
C GLY A 128 -13.06 -22.37 0.45
N PHE A 129 -11.93 -21.95 0.97
CA PHE A 129 -10.76 -22.80 1.17
C PHE A 129 -9.89 -22.28 2.31
N ASP A 130 -8.94 -23.11 2.75
CA ASP A 130 -7.87 -22.70 3.66
C ASP A 130 -6.72 -22.13 2.83
N ALA A 131 -6.49 -20.83 2.95
CA ALA A 131 -5.45 -20.10 2.24
C ALA A 131 -4.11 -20.07 2.99
N GLY A 132 -3.99 -20.82 4.08
CA GLY A 132 -2.78 -20.89 4.89
C GLY A 132 -2.50 -19.61 5.67
N THR A 133 -1.29 -19.07 5.54
CA THR A 133 -0.83 -17.93 6.33
C THR A 133 -0.88 -16.63 5.52
N LEU A 134 -1.38 -15.55 6.14
CA LEU A 134 -1.18 -14.18 5.68
C LEU A 134 -0.09 -13.55 6.54
N PHE A 135 1.06 -13.27 5.94
CA PHE A 135 2.15 -12.59 6.62
C PHE A 135 2.05 -11.07 6.44
N CYS A 136 2.48 -10.32 7.44
CA CYS A 136 2.63 -8.86 7.36
C CYS A 136 3.79 -8.38 8.24
N ASP A 137 4.27 -7.17 7.99
CA ASP A 137 5.07 -6.42 8.95
C ASP A 137 4.21 -6.13 10.18
N VAL A 138 4.76 -6.28 11.39
CA VAL A 138 4.06 -6.03 12.66
C VAL A 138 3.41 -4.64 12.73
N GLN A 139 3.97 -3.65 12.07
CA GLN A 139 3.40 -2.29 12.03
C GLN A 139 2.09 -2.21 11.20
N ALA A 140 1.83 -3.20 10.36
CA ALA A 140 0.63 -3.26 9.52
C ALA A 140 -0.42 -4.25 10.04
N THR A 141 -0.27 -4.76 11.27
CA THR A 141 -1.15 -5.80 11.84
C THR A 141 -2.62 -5.42 11.78
N THR A 142 -2.99 -4.21 12.19
CA THR A 142 -4.40 -3.77 12.19
C THR A 142 -5.02 -3.74 10.78
N LEU A 143 -4.26 -3.33 9.77
CA LEU A 143 -4.73 -3.40 8.38
C LEU A 143 -4.85 -4.87 7.93
N ALA A 144 -3.88 -5.70 8.25
CA ALA A 144 -3.88 -7.11 7.87
C ALA A 144 -5.04 -7.88 8.54
N GLU A 145 -5.43 -7.56 9.77
CA GLU A 145 -6.62 -8.09 10.45
C GLU A 145 -7.92 -7.74 9.68
N ALA A 146 -8.05 -6.51 9.21
CA ALA A 146 -9.19 -6.10 8.40
C ALA A 146 -9.25 -6.90 7.09
N LEU A 147 -8.12 -7.09 6.41
CA LEU A 147 -8.03 -7.89 5.18
C LEU A 147 -8.38 -9.37 5.41
N VAL A 148 -7.92 -9.95 6.52
CA VAL A 148 -8.29 -11.33 6.92
C VAL A 148 -9.79 -11.45 7.13
N ASN A 149 -10.42 -10.45 7.78
CA ASN A 149 -11.87 -10.44 8.00
C ASN A 149 -12.65 -10.35 6.69
N ASP A 150 -12.22 -9.50 5.75
CA ASP A 150 -12.85 -9.38 4.43
C ASP A 150 -12.72 -10.68 3.61
N LEU A 151 -11.54 -11.31 3.60
CA LEU A 151 -11.32 -12.62 2.96
C LEU A 151 -12.16 -13.72 3.60
N LYS A 152 -12.25 -13.74 4.93
CA LYS A 152 -13.07 -14.69 5.69
C LYS A 152 -14.56 -14.56 5.36
N ALA A 153 -15.05 -13.34 5.11
CA ALA A 153 -16.45 -13.09 4.75
C ALA A 153 -16.87 -13.76 3.44
N ILE A 154 -15.93 -14.10 2.56
CA ILE A 154 -16.19 -14.85 1.32
C ILE A 154 -15.77 -16.32 1.41
N GLY A 155 -15.37 -16.82 2.61
CA GLY A 155 -14.96 -18.21 2.83
C GLY A 155 -13.46 -18.50 2.64
N VAL A 156 -12.63 -17.51 2.35
CA VAL A 156 -11.16 -17.66 2.29
C VAL A 156 -10.60 -17.52 3.70
N ARG A 157 -10.19 -18.64 4.30
CA ARG A 157 -9.68 -18.69 5.67
C ARG A 157 -8.16 -18.57 5.68
N THR A 158 -7.63 -17.66 6.46
CA THR A 158 -6.18 -17.47 6.61
C THR A 158 -5.81 -17.22 8.07
N GLN A 159 -4.60 -17.64 8.46
CA GLN A 159 -4.01 -17.32 9.76
C GLN A 159 -3.10 -16.10 9.61
N LEU A 160 -3.38 -15.04 10.39
CA LEU A 160 -2.51 -13.87 10.39
C LEU A 160 -1.22 -14.16 11.16
N ARG A 161 -0.08 -13.85 10.55
CA ARG A 161 1.24 -13.96 11.17
C ARG A 161 2.06 -12.69 10.97
N PRO A 162 1.98 -11.74 11.91
CA PRO A 162 2.87 -10.58 11.91
C PRO A 162 4.31 -11.03 12.16
N LEU A 163 5.24 -10.42 11.44
CA LEU A 163 6.68 -10.60 11.60
C LEU A 163 7.32 -9.25 11.93
N GLU A 164 8.42 -9.31 12.66
CA GLU A 164 9.28 -8.13 12.82
C GLU A 164 9.78 -7.69 11.43
N ARG A 165 9.94 -6.36 11.26
CA ARG A 165 10.18 -5.75 9.95
C ARG A 165 11.35 -6.35 9.18
N ALA A 166 12.50 -6.53 9.82
CA ALA A 166 13.67 -7.09 9.14
C ALA A 166 13.43 -8.56 8.75
N ALA A 167 12.82 -9.36 9.64
CA ALA A 167 12.48 -10.76 9.37
C ALA A 167 11.46 -10.87 8.22
N PHE A 168 10.48 -9.96 8.16
CA PHE A 168 9.50 -9.92 7.08
C PHE A 168 10.15 -9.66 5.72
N PHE A 169 10.91 -8.57 5.58
CA PHE A 169 11.50 -8.20 4.29
C PHE A 169 12.61 -9.15 3.86
N ASN A 170 13.42 -9.67 4.79
CA ASN A 170 14.40 -10.71 4.49
C ASN A 170 13.72 -12.00 4.02
N GLY A 171 12.68 -12.46 4.73
CA GLY A 171 11.91 -13.64 4.34
C GLY A 171 11.25 -13.49 2.96
N LEU A 172 10.77 -12.30 2.62
CA LEU A 172 10.20 -11.99 1.32
C LEU A 172 11.27 -12.00 0.21
N ALA A 173 12.41 -11.35 0.44
CA ALA A 173 13.52 -11.30 -0.53
C ALA A 173 14.14 -12.69 -0.77
N GLU A 174 14.28 -13.50 0.28
CA GLU A 174 14.83 -14.86 0.22
C GLU A 174 13.78 -15.90 -0.25
N LYS A 175 12.55 -15.48 -0.61
CA LYS A 175 11.46 -16.36 -1.07
C LYS A 175 11.06 -17.44 -0.05
N LYS A 176 11.21 -17.15 1.25
CA LYS A 176 10.89 -18.06 2.35
C LYS A 176 9.42 -17.96 2.80
N LEU A 177 8.72 -16.87 2.45
CA LEU A 177 7.31 -16.71 2.74
C LEU A 177 6.47 -17.43 1.68
N LYS A 178 5.24 -17.83 2.05
CA LYS A 178 4.31 -18.56 1.18
C LYS A 178 2.91 -17.98 1.31
N ASN A 179 2.01 -18.47 0.48
CA ASN A 179 0.59 -18.14 0.44
C ASN A 179 0.35 -16.67 0.11
N VAL A 180 0.02 -15.83 1.09
CA VAL A 180 -0.30 -14.42 0.87
C VAL A 180 0.49 -13.54 1.82
N VAL A 181 0.92 -12.40 1.34
CA VAL A 181 1.54 -11.37 2.19
C VAL A 181 0.84 -10.03 1.98
N HIS A 182 0.68 -9.27 3.07
CA HIS A 182 0.42 -7.84 2.96
C HIS A 182 1.76 -7.11 2.83
N VAL A 183 1.95 -6.42 1.74
CA VAL A 183 3.17 -5.65 1.44
C VAL A 183 2.83 -4.17 1.38
N PHE A 184 3.77 -3.35 1.78
CA PHE A 184 3.77 -1.93 1.46
C PHE A 184 5.14 -1.52 0.94
N ALA A 185 5.15 -0.54 0.06
CA ALA A 185 6.40 0.02 -0.44
C ALA A 185 6.30 1.54 -0.53
N ALA A 186 7.41 2.19 -0.16
CA ALA A 186 7.50 3.64 -0.12
C ALA A 186 7.27 4.26 -1.51
N ALA A 187 6.76 5.48 -1.52
CA ALA A 187 6.58 6.29 -2.72
C ALA A 187 7.89 6.95 -3.19
N PHE A 188 9.00 6.18 -3.12
CA PHE A 188 10.30 6.56 -3.64
C PHE A 188 10.62 5.76 -4.90
N GLY A 189 11.43 6.33 -5.78
CA GLY A 189 11.76 5.72 -7.05
C GLY A 189 10.75 6.12 -8.14
N ASN A 190 10.44 5.18 -9.01
CA ASN A 190 9.54 5.39 -10.14
C ASN A 190 8.74 4.12 -10.46
N ALA A 191 7.84 4.19 -11.43
CA ALA A 191 7.02 3.06 -11.84
C ALA A 191 7.86 1.85 -12.29
N ALA A 192 8.94 2.07 -13.03
CA ALA A 192 9.78 0.97 -13.54
C ALA A 192 10.45 0.20 -12.40
N THR A 193 11.09 0.88 -11.44
CA THR A 193 11.73 0.21 -10.29
C THR A 193 10.73 -0.53 -9.39
N ARG A 194 9.49 0.00 -9.27
CA ARG A 194 8.42 -0.70 -8.56
C ARG A 194 8.05 -2.00 -9.26
N LEU A 195 7.82 -1.98 -10.57
CA LEU A 195 7.44 -3.16 -11.34
C LEU A 195 8.57 -4.17 -11.45
N GLU A 196 9.81 -3.73 -11.63
CA GLU A 196 10.99 -4.59 -11.59
C GLU A 196 11.05 -5.40 -10.29
N GLY A 197 10.90 -4.72 -9.16
CA GLY A 197 11.07 -5.35 -7.84
C GLY A 197 10.08 -6.47 -7.53
N VAL A 198 8.84 -6.42 -8.07
CA VAL A 198 7.76 -7.33 -7.63
C VAL A 198 7.04 -8.08 -8.75
N ALA A 199 7.17 -7.66 -10.02
CA ALA A 199 6.39 -8.20 -11.13
C ALA A 199 7.23 -8.73 -12.30
N VAL A 200 8.52 -8.39 -12.36
CA VAL A 200 9.48 -8.87 -13.39
C VAL A 200 10.26 -10.05 -12.84
N SER A 201 10.50 -11.05 -13.68
CA SER A 201 11.29 -12.25 -13.31
C SER A 201 12.67 -11.87 -12.77
N GLY A 202 13.04 -12.44 -11.64
CA GLY A 202 14.32 -12.14 -10.97
C GLY A 202 14.33 -10.89 -10.10
N GLY A 203 13.23 -10.12 -10.05
CA GLY A 203 13.09 -8.99 -9.15
C GLY A 203 13.24 -9.39 -7.68
N THR A 204 13.78 -8.47 -6.86
CA THR A 204 14.12 -8.75 -5.44
C THR A 204 12.97 -9.41 -4.68
N TYR A 205 11.74 -8.98 -4.91
CA TYR A 205 10.53 -9.49 -4.24
C TYR A 205 9.59 -10.25 -5.18
N ALA A 206 9.97 -10.45 -6.46
CA ALA A 206 9.17 -11.21 -7.40
C ALA A 206 9.30 -12.71 -7.14
N TYR A 207 8.18 -13.41 -6.97
CA TYR A 207 8.12 -14.87 -6.77
C TYR A 207 7.98 -15.65 -8.06
N GLY A 208 7.82 -14.96 -9.16
CA GLY A 208 7.75 -15.46 -10.54
C GLY A 208 7.48 -14.29 -11.47
N GLY A 209 7.35 -14.55 -12.75
CA GLY A 209 7.09 -13.55 -13.77
C GLY A 209 6.44 -14.14 -15.01
N TYR A 210 5.95 -13.27 -15.85
CA TYR A 210 5.42 -13.62 -17.16
C TYR A 210 6.37 -13.16 -18.24
N PRO A 211 6.72 -14.00 -19.25
CA PRO A 211 7.68 -13.66 -20.30
C PRO A 211 7.33 -12.38 -21.08
N ASP A 212 6.06 -12.10 -21.24
CA ASP A 212 5.59 -10.87 -21.91
C ASP A 212 5.79 -9.60 -21.05
N LEU A 213 5.63 -9.70 -19.70
CA LEU A 213 5.98 -8.61 -18.80
C LEU A 213 7.50 -8.37 -18.79
N ASP A 214 8.29 -9.43 -18.79
CA ASP A 214 9.75 -9.34 -18.87
C ASP A 214 10.20 -8.71 -20.19
N GLY A 215 9.50 -9.04 -21.30
CA GLY A 215 9.71 -8.42 -22.60
C GLY A 215 9.44 -6.93 -22.57
N LEU A 216 8.25 -6.53 -22.15
CA LEU A 216 7.87 -5.12 -22.02
C LEU A 216 8.81 -4.32 -21.11
N PHE A 217 9.28 -4.96 -20.03
CA PHE A 217 10.23 -4.31 -19.12
C PHE A 217 11.57 -4.02 -19.82
N ARG A 218 12.11 -4.97 -20.57
CA ARG A 218 13.33 -4.75 -21.38
C ARG A 218 13.12 -3.68 -22.45
N ASP A 219 11.99 -3.73 -23.16
CA ASP A 219 11.66 -2.79 -24.21
C ASP A 219 11.56 -1.35 -23.68
N GLN A 220 10.88 -1.14 -22.53
CA GLN A 220 10.79 0.18 -21.91
C GLN A 220 12.14 0.70 -21.40
N ALA A 221 13.03 -0.20 -20.96
CA ALA A 221 14.36 0.19 -20.49
C ALA A 221 15.27 0.65 -21.67
N ALA A 222 15.03 0.13 -22.85
CA ALA A 222 15.76 0.49 -24.08
C ALA A 222 15.11 1.64 -24.87
N GLU A 223 13.86 2.04 -24.54
CA GLU A 223 13.12 3.06 -25.31
C GLU A 223 13.53 4.49 -24.90
N PRO A 224 14.15 5.25 -25.82
CA PRO A 224 14.56 6.63 -25.54
C PRO A 224 13.42 7.65 -25.67
N ASP A 225 12.34 7.34 -26.40
CA ASP A 225 11.20 8.21 -26.57
C ASP A 225 10.28 8.12 -25.33
N PRO A 226 10.09 9.21 -24.55
CA PRO A 226 9.29 9.17 -23.34
C PRO A 226 7.84 8.76 -23.58
N MET A 227 7.22 9.14 -24.69
CA MET A 227 5.83 8.81 -25.00
C MET A 227 5.67 7.31 -25.31
N LYS A 228 6.60 6.74 -26.05
CA LYS A 228 6.60 5.29 -26.34
C LYS A 228 6.89 4.50 -25.08
N ARG A 229 7.82 4.96 -24.26
CA ARG A 229 8.12 4.37 -22.96
C ARG A 229 6.88 4.37 -22.05
N GLU A 230 6.11 5.45 -22.03
CA GLU A 230 4.85 5.54 -21.28
C GLU A 230 3.85 4.47 -21.74
N VAL A 231 3.68 4.29 -23.04
CA VAL A 231 2.80 3.24 -23.60
C VAL A 231 3.19 1.84 -23.13
N LEU A 232 4.50 1.52 -23.14
CA LEU A 232 5.01 0.24 -22.66
C LEU A 232 4.74 0.04 -21.16
N MET A 233 5.01 1.07 -20.37
CA MET A 233 4.78 1.05 -18.93
C MET A 233 3.29 0.93 -18.56
N HIS A 234 2.42 1.63 -19.28
CA HIS A 234 0.97 1.49 -19.11
C HIS A 234 0.52 0.08 -19.49
N ARG A 235 1.05 -0.49 -20.58
CA ARG A 235 0.73 -1.86 -20.99
C ARG A 235 1.13 -2.89 -19.95
N MET A 236 2.28 -2.75 -19.30
CA MET A 236 2.68 -3.61 -18.19
C MET A 236 1.69 -3.53 -17.03
N GLN A 237 1.31 -2.33 -16.61
CA GLN A 237 0.38 -2.12 -15.51
C GLN A 237 -1.02 -2.69 -15.84
N GLN A 238 -1.48 -2.55 -17.10
CA GLN A 238 -2.72 -3.18 -17.56
C GLN A 238 -2.68 -4.71 -17.44
N LEU A 239 -1.60 -5.35 -17.90
CA LEU A 239 -1.45 -6.80 -17.81
C LEU A 239 -1.41 -7.29 -16.36
N ILE A 240 -0.75 -6.57 -15.47
CA ILE A 240 -0.73 -6.85 -14.02
C ILE A 240 -2.15 -6.78 -13.44
N TYR A 241 -2.89 -5.73 -13.79
CA TYR A 241 -4.28 -5.54 -13.39
C TYR A 241 -5.19 -6.64 -13.97
N ASP A 242 -5.15 -6.88 -15.27
CA ASP A 242 -5.96 -7.87 -15.97
C ASP A 242 -5.76 -9.29 -15.42
N ARG A 243 -4.54 -9.60 -14.98
CA ARG A 243 -4.18 -10.89 -14.36
C ARG A 243 -4.50 -10.95 -12.88
N ALA A 244 -4.97 -9.86 -12.27
CA ALA A 244 -5.19 -9.75 -10.83
C ALA A 244 -3.98 -10.26 -10.02
N MET A 245 -2.75 -9.89 -10.43
CA MET A 245 -1.52 -10.40 -9.81
C MET A 245 -1.40 -9.97 -8.34
N PHE A 246 -2.04 -8.87 -8.00
CA PHE A 246 -2.05 -8.26 -6.67
C PHE A 246 -3.47 -7.83 -6.31
N ALA A 247 -3.71 -7.55 -5.01
CA ALA A 247 -4.88 -6.80 -4.58
C ALA A 247 -4.43 -5.50 -3.91
N PRO A 248 -4.28 -4.41 -4.69
CA PRO A 248 -3.94 -3.09 -4.17
C PRO A 248 -5.05 -2.56 -3.28
N ILE A 249 -4.69 -1.76 -2.26
CA ILE A 249 -5.62 -1.27 -1.25
C ILE A 249 -5.70 0.24 -1.29
N PHE A 250 -4.62 0.92 -0.95
CA PHE A 250 -4.54 2.38 -0.96
C PHE A 250 -3.09 2.89 -0.96
N ASP A 251 -2.91 4.13 -1.38
CA ASP A 251 -1.78 4.95 -0.96
C ASP A 251 -2.08 5.43 0.47
N HIS A 252 -1.30 4.94 1.44
CA HIS A 252 -1.59 5.08 2.87
C HIS A 252 -1.30 6.49 3.37
N ALA A 253 -2.25 7.07 4.10
CA ALA A 253 -2.07 8.37 4.72
C ALA A 253 -1.28 8.28 6.03
N PHE A 254 -0.14 8.96 6.09
CA PHE A 254 0.53 9.30 7.33
C PHE A 254 -0.02 10.61 7.83
N LEU A 255 -0.59 10.59 9.04
CA LEU A 255 -1.25 11.73 9.62
C LEU A 255 -0.31 12.45 10.59
N SER A 256 -0.19 13.75 10.42
CA SER A 256 0.66 14.60 11.23
C SER A 256 -0.14 15.76 11.81
N GLY A 257 0.12 16.10 13.05
CA GLY A 257 -0.42 17.27 13.71
C GLY A 257 0.48 18.47 13.47
N VAL A 258 -0.10 19.59 13.06
CA VAL A 258 0.57 20.87 12.83
C VAL A 258 0.01 21.91 13.78
N GLY A 259 0.88 22.46 14.59
CA GLY A 259 0.53 23.44 15.62
C GLY A 259 0.21 24.82 15.04
N PRO A 260 -0.46 25.69 15.86
CA PRO A 260 -0.96 26.98 15.40
C PRO A 260 0.11 28.00 15.02
N ARG A 261 1.34 27.81 15.47
CA ARG A 261 2.48 28.69 15.13
C ARG A 261 3.05 28.43 13.73
N VAL A 262 2.70 27.30 13.10
CA VAL A 262 3.23 26.93 11.78
C VAL A 262 2.45 27.68 10.69
N GLU A 263 3.17 28.33 9.80
CA GLU A 263 2.64 28.89 8.54
C GLU A 263 2.74 27.85 7.42
N GLU A 264 3.96 27.34 7.18
CA GLU A 264 4.20 26.26 6.23
C GLU A 264 4.95 25.10 6.94
N SER A 265 4.37 23.93 6.85
CA SER A 265 4.89 22.72 7.52
C SER A 265 5.92 21.94 6.72
N GLY A 266 6.04 22.20 5.43
CA GLY A 266 6.82 21.38 4.50
C GLY A 266 6.19 20.00 4.21
N LEU A 267 5.05 19.67 4.83
CA LEU A 267 4.38 18.40 4.64
C LEU A 267 3.63 18.37 3.29
N GLY A 268 4.01 17.42 2.44
CA GLY A 268 3.40 17.23 1.13
C GLY A 268 3.96 18.14 0.02
N LEU A 269 4.95 18.97 0.27
CA LEU A 269 5.65 19.74 -0.77
C LEU A 269 6.45 18.81 -1.69
N ILE A 270 7.00 17.72 -1.16
CA ILE A 270 7.60 16.65 -1.96
C ILE A 270 6.58 15.51 -2.02
N PRO A 271 5.99 15.22 -3.20
CA PRO A 271 5.04 14.14 -3.38
C PRO A 271 5.61 12.79 -2.89
N GLY A 272 4.80 12.03 -2.17
CA GLY A 272 5.22 10.72 -1.64
C GLY A 272 6.19 10.76 -0.45
N TRP A 273 6.63 11.95 -0.01
CA TRP A 273 7.45 12.11 1.18
C TRP A 273 6.59 12.23 2.43
N GLY A 274 6.90 11.44 3.47
CA GLY A 274 6.06 11.34 4.68
C GLY A 274 6.32 12.43 5.73
N PHE A 275 7.40 13.17 5.60
CA PHE A 275 7.88 14.14 6.59
C PHE A 275 7.98 15.55 6.00
N SER A 276 8.19 16.54 6.87
CA SER A 276 8.43 17.91 6.43
C SER A 276 9.67 18.01 5.55
N ALA A 277 9.53 18.52 4.34
CA ALA A 277 10.63 18.78 3.40
C ALA A 277 10.09 19.61 2.20
N PRO A 278 10.90 20.46 1.57
CA PRO A 278 12.29 20.81 1.99
C PRO A 278 12.28 21.67 3.25
N TYR A 279 13.35 21.60 4.01
CA TYR A 279 13.40 22.26 5.34
C TYR A 279 13.47 23.78 5.27
N GLU A 280 14.01 24.35 4.19
CA GLU A 280 14.06 25.77 3.90
C GLU A 280 12.67 26.40 3.71
N ASP A 281 11.69 25.60 3.34
CA ASP A 281 10.30 26.06 3.16
C ASP A 281 9.46 25.96 4.42
N VAL A 282 9.97 25.31 5.48
CA VAL A 282 9.25 25.25 6.77
C VAL A 282 9.30 26.60 7.46
N ARG A 283 8.12 27.20 7.70
CA ARG A 283 7.99 28.55 8.26
C ARG A 283 7.07 28.60 9.45
N LEU A 284 7.44 29.44 10.42
CA LEU A 284 6.57 29.85 11.51
C LEU A 284 5.92 31.20 11.18
N LYS A 285 4.71 31.41 11.66
CA LYS A 285 4.03 32.70 11.56
C LYS A 285 4.85 33.77 12.27
N THR A 286 5.03 34.89 11.61
CA THR A 286 5.52 36.11 12.28
C THR A 286 4.50 36.57 13.33
N LYS A 287 5.01 36.96 14.50
CA LYS A 287 4.19 37.51 15.58
C LYS A 287 3.58 38.84 15.19
#